data_99b05593737d1e84b2cb912aec60f0c3
#
_entry.id   99b05593737d1e84b2cb912aec60f0c3
#
_cell.length_a   1.000
_cell.length_b   1.000
_cell.length_c   1.000
_cell.angle_alpha   90.00
_cell.angle_beta   90.00
_cell.angle_gamma   90.00
#
_symmetry.space_group_name_H-M   'P 1'
#
loop_
_entity.id
_entity.type
_entity.pdbx_description
1 polymer ?
#
loop_
_entity_poly.entity_id
_entity_poly.type
_entity_poly.pdbx_seq_one_letter_code
_entity_poly.pdbx_strand_id
1 'polypeptide(L)'
;MRIAPISTAEARPIRDVVLRPGFPPGGTVYPGDDAPDTLHLGAFTAGPLAAVATICREPLPETNSERVWCLRGMATLDQYRGLGLGRELAVACINHARSHCAELIWCSVRLEVAPFYKSLGFAETGEPFALPQYSDHRYILMTRVP
;
A
#
# COMPACT_ATOMS: atom_id res chain seq x y z
N MET A 1 -1.03 8.73 18.39
CA MET A 1 -0.55 8.12 17.13
C MET A 1 0.38 9.08 16.40
N ARG A 2 1.42 8.55 15.78
CA ARG A 2 2.40 9.34 15.01
C ARG A 2 2.66 8.66 13.68
N ILE A 3 2.59 9.41 12.58
CA ILE A 3 2.97 8.94 11.24
C ILE A 3 4.36 9.50 10.95
N ALA A 4 5.26 8.64 10.49
CA ALA A 4 6.63 9.05 10.18
C ALA A 4 7.24 8.17 9.08
N PRO A 5 8.22 8.69 8.32
CA PRO A 5 8.98 7.86 7.41
C PRO A 5 9.72 6.74 8.14
N ILE A 6 9.77 5.58 7.50
CA ILE A 6 10.50 4.41 8.00
C ILE A 6 11.34 3.84 6.87
N SER A 7 12.25 2.94 7.19
CA SER A 7 13.05 2.23 6.19
C SER A 7 12.27 1.07 5.58
N THR A 8 12.74 0.59 4.43
CA THR A 8 12.23 -0.64 3.83
C THR A 8 12.38 -1.82 4.80
N ALA A 9 13.50 -1.91 5.49
CA ALA A 9 13.76 -2.98 6.45
C ALA A 9 12.78 -2.97 7.62
N GLU A 10 12.31 -1.79 8.04
CA GLU A 10 11.28 -1.67 9.08
C GLU A 10 9.89 -2.04 8.58
N ALA A 11 9.58 -1.76 7.31
CA ALA A 11 8.27 -2.07 6.73
C ALA A 11 8.05 -3.57 6.50
N ARG A 12 9.09 -4.29 6.07
CA ARG A 12 8.97 -5.69 5.63
C ARG A 12 8.42 -6.65 6.68
N PRO A 13 8.87 -6.65 7.93
CA PRO A 13 8.33 -7.60 8.92
C PRO A 13 6.82 -7.49 9.11
N ILE A 14 6.27 -6.28 9.10
CA ILE A 14 4.83 -6.09 9.23
C ILE A 14 4.10 -6.51 7.95
N ARG A 15 4.65 -6.19 6.77
CA ARG A 15 4.12 -6.68 5.50
C ARG A 15 4.05 -8.21 5.49
N ASP A 16 5.14 -8.88 5.86
CA ASP A 16 5.22 -10.34 5.83
C ASP A 16 4.16 -10.98 6.73
N VAL A 17 4.04 -10.52 7.96
CA VAL A 17 3.11 -11.09 8.94
C VAL A 17 1.66 -10.87 8.52
N VAL A 18 1.33 -9.70 7.97
CA VAL A 18 -0.06 -9.32 7.67
C VAL A 18 -0.49 -9.76 6.29
N LEU A 19 0.37 -9.56 5.28
CA LEU A 19 0.00 -9.78 3.88
C LEU A 19 0.30 -11.20 3.40
N ARG A 20 1.27 -11.87 4.00
CA ARG A 20 1.69 -13.22 3.60
C ARG A 20 1.90 -14.11 4.83
N PRO A 21 0.88 -14.24 5.70
CA PRO A 21 1.02 -15.08 6.89
C PRO A 21 1.28 -16.53 6.48
N GLY A 22 2.25 -17.16 7.12
CA GLY A 22 2.61 -18.55 6.83
C GLY A 22 3.56 -18.73 5.65
N PHE A 23 3.90 -17.67 4.91
CA PHE A 23 4.90 -17.74 3.85
C PHE A 23 6.29 -17.40 4.39
N PRO A 24 7.36 -17.87 3.73
CA PRO A 24 8.72 -17.51 4.14
C PRO A 24 8.93 -15.99 4.08
N PRO A 25 9.81 -15.43 4.95
CA PRO A 25 10.17 -14.02 4.87
C PRO A 25 10.69 -13.64 3.48
N GLY A 26 10.37 -12.41 3.03
CA GLY A 26 10.81 -11.91 1.74
C GLY A 26 9.75 -11.96 0.65
N GLY A 27 8.59 -12.57 0.91
CA GLY A 27 7.48 -12.60 -0.05
C GLY A 27 6.84 -11.24 -0.33
N THR A 28 7.19 -10.22 0.45
CA THR A 28 6.70 -8.85 0.28
C THR A 28 7.81 -7.87 -0.10
N VAL A 29 8.86 -8.35 -0.74
CA VAL A 29 9.88 -7.51 -1.37
C VAL A 29 9.35 -7.09 -2.74
N TYR A 30 9.14 -5.81 -2.94
CA TYR A 30 8.57 -5.29 -4.17
C TYR A 30 9.60 -4.53 -5.00
N PRO A 31 9.53 -4.59 -6.34
CA PRO A 31 10.33 -3.71 -7.18
C PRO A 31 10.05 -2.24 -6.84
N GLY A 32 11.11 -1.45 -6.78
CA GLY A 32 10.99 -0.03 -6.46
C GLY A 32 11.02 0.31 -4.97
N ASP A 33 11.06 -0.69 -4.07
CA ASP A 33 11.13 -0.43 -2.63
C ASP A 33 12.32 0.44 -2.23
N ASP A 34 13.44 0.31 -2.91
CA ASP A 34 14.67 1.05 -2.59
C ASP A 34 14.92 2.21 -3.55
N ALA A 35 13.96 2.58 -4.39
CA ALA A 35 14.09 3.72 -5.27
C ALA A 35 14.14 5.03 -4.45
N PRO A 36 14.92 6.04 -4.89
CA PRO A 36 15.11 7.27 -4.11
C PRO A 36 13.82 8.05 -3.83
N ASP A 37 12.82 7.95 -4.70
CA ASP A 37 11.54 8.64 -4.56
C ASP A 37 10.44 7.81 -3.90
N THR A 38 10.73 6.56 -3.54
CA THR A 38 9.81 5.71 -2.80
C THR A 38 9.75 6.15 -1.33
N LEU A 39 8.54 6.27 -0.81
CA LEU A 39 8.33 6.62 0.60
C LEU A 39 7.64 5.46 1.32
N HIS A 40 8.26 5.00 2.39
CA HIS A 40 7.64 4.08 3.34
C HIS A 40 7.22 4.87 4.56
N LEU A 41 5.97 4.71 4.98
CA LEU A 41 5.43 5.38 6.16
C LEU A 41 5.04 4.35 7.20
N GLY A 42 5.29 4.68 8.45
CA GLY A 42 4.86 3.88 9.59
C GLY A 42 3.94 4.68 10.48
N ALA A 43 2.96 4.00 11.06
CA ALA A 43 2.11 4.53 12.11
C ALA A 43 2.55 3.93 13.44
N PHE A 44 2.89 4.80 14.37
CA PHE A 44 3.33 4.43 15.72
C PHE A 44 2.22 4.75 16.70
N THR A 45 1.84 3.79 17.52
CA THR A 45 0.97 4.01 18.67
C THR A 45 1.83 4.48 19.85
N ALA A 46 1.53 4.16 21.08
CA ALA A 46 2.30 4.62 22.24
C ALA A 46 3.74 4.04 22.29
N GLY A 47 4.46 4.06 21.16
CA GLY A 47 5.83 3.59 20.99
C GLY A 47 6.02 2.62 19.85
N PRO A 48 5.34 1.45 19.79
CA PRO A 48 5.59 0.45 18.76
C PRO A 48 5.07 0.85 17.38
N LEU A 49 5.75 0.37 16.34
CA LEU A 49 5.29 0.45 14.96
C LEU A 49 4.10 -0.50 14.78
N ALA A 50 2.96 0.03 14.40
CA ALA A 50 1.70 -0.71 14.37
C ALA A 50 1.18 -0.98 12.96
N ALA A 51 1.53 -0.12 12.00
CA ALA A 51 1.05 -0.23 10.63
C ALA A 51 2.03 0.42 9.68
N VAL A 52 2.02 -0.01 8.43
CA VAL A 52 2.92 0.50 7.39
C VAL A 52 2.19 0.71 6.07
N ALA A 53 2.72 1.57 5.23
CA ALA A 53 2.26 1.77 3.86
C ALA A 53 3.42 2.27 3.02
N THR A 54 3.36 2.01 1.71
CA THR A 54 4.37 2.48 0.76
C THR A 54 3.70 3.18 -0.40
N ILE A 55 4.27 4.30 -0.82
CA ILE A 55 3.89 5.01 -2.02
C ILE A 55 5.14 5.14 -2.90
N CYS A 56 5.04 4.71 -4.14
CA CYS A 56 6.17 4.74 -5.06
C CYS A 56 5.73 5.15 -6.46
N ARG A 57 6.66 5.71 -7.21
CA ARG A 57 6.43 6.06 -8.60
C ARG A 57 6.52 4.78 -9.43
N GLU A 58 5.38 4.34 -9.94
CA GLU A 58 5.29 3.15 -10.76
C GLU A 58 4.12 3.29 -11.73
N PRO A 59 4.35 3.16 -13.05
CA PRO A 59 3.26 3.27 -14.02
C PRO A 59 2.34 2.06 -13.93
N LEU A 60 1.09 2.26 -14.33
CA LEU A 60 0.20 1.13 -14.58
C LEU A 60 0.78 0.25 -15.69
N PRO A 61 0.52 -1.06 -15.65
CA PRO A 61 0.84 -1.90 -16.80
C PRO A 61 0.32 -1.26 -18.10
N GLU A 62 1.13 -1.29 -19.14
CA GLU A 62 0.82 -0.72 -20.46
C GLU A 62 0.85 0.81 -20.55
N THR A 63 1.31 1.50 -19.49
CA THR A 63 1.51 2.95 -19.52
C THR A 63 2.96 3.30 -19.18
N ASN A 64 3.40 4.50 -19.57
CA ASN A 64 4.77 4.96 -19.36
C ASN A 64 4.84 6.32 -18.68
N SER A 65 3.76 6.79 -18.06
CA SER A 65 3.76 8.09 -17.41
C SER A 65 4.56 8.08 -16.10
N GLU A 66 5.45 9.04 -15.93
CA GLU A 66 6.20 9.25 -14.69
C GLU A 66 5.36 9.91 -13.60
N ARG A 67 4.13 10.31 -13.94
CA ARG A 67 3.21 10.97 -13.01
C ARG A 67 2.18 10.01 -12.42
N VAL A 68 2.43 8.70 -12.58
CA VAL A 68 1.57 7.65 -12.02
C VAL A 68 2.30 7.01 -10.85
N TRP A 69 1.60 6.90 -9.73
CA TRP A 69 2.14 6.38 -8.48
C TRP A 69 1.34 5.16 -8.02
N CYS A 70 1.98 4.31 -7.26
CA CYS A 70 1.38 3.10 -6.72
C CYS A 70 1.38 3.13 -5.19
N LEU A 71 0.21 2.94 -4.60
CA LEU A 71 0.04 2.73 -3.16
C LEU A 71 0.03 1.22 -2.91
N ARG A 72 0.93 0.74 -2.07
CA ARG A 72 1.05 -0.70 -1.81
C ARG A 72 1.64 -0.99 -0.43
N GLY A 73 1.68 -2.27 -0.08
CA GLY A 73 2.26 -2.68 1.19
C GLY A 73 1.50 -2.15 2.40
N MET A 74 0.20 -1.89 2.26
CA MET A 74 -0.65 -1.47 3.37
C MET A 74 -0.87 -2.64 4.31
N ALA A 75 -0.42 -2.50 5.54
CA ALA A 75 -0.53 -3.57 6.52
C ALA A 75 -0.65 -3.00 7.93
N THR A 76 -1.65 -3.45 8.68
CA THR A 76 -1.85 -3.11 10.09
C THR A 76 -1.80 -4.39 10.91
N LEU A 77 -0.98 -4.41 11.95
CA LEU A 77 -0.95 -5.55 12.87
C LEU A 77 -2.32 -5.74 13.51
N ASP A 78 -2.73 -7.01 13.68
CA ASP A 78 -4.09 -7.35 14.12
C ASP A 78 -4.50 -6.62 15.41
N GLN A 79 -3.61 -6.55 16.39
CA GLN A 79 -3.91 -5.91 17.68
C GLN A 79 -4.13 -4.40 17.58
N TYR A 80 -3.80 -3.79 16.46
CA TYR A 80 -3.95 -2.34 16.27
C TYR A 80 -5.01 -1.98 15.24
N ARG A 81 -5.80 -2.96 14.79
CA ARG A 81 -6.89 -2.71 13.84
C ARG A 81 -8.03 -1.94 14.50
N GLY A 82 -8.79 -1.24 13.67
CA GLY A 82 -9.94 -0.47 14.14
C GLY A 82 -9.61 0.88 14.76
N LEU A 83 -8.35 1.32 14.67
CA LEU A 83 -7.89 2.59 15.23
C LEU A 83 -7.72 3.69 14.16
N GLY A 84 -8.03 3.39 12.91
CA GLY A 84 -7.88 4.35 11.82
C GLY A 84 -6.46 4.52 11.29
N LEU A 85 -5.52 3.66 11.66
CA LEU A 85 -4.11 3.79 11.26
C LEU A 85 -3.94 3.66 9.75
N GLY A 86 -4.60 2.68 9.13
CA GLY A 86 -4.52 2.48 7.68
C GLY A 86 -5.04 3.68 6.90
N ARG A 87 -6.14 4.28 7.38
CA ARG A 87 -6.69 5.48 6.75
C ARG A 87 -5.71 6.64 6.82
N GLU A 88 -5.12 6.88 7.98
CA GLU A 88 -4.15 7.97 8.16
C GLU A 88 -2.92 7.76 7.28
N LEU A 89 -2.42 6.53 7.20
CA LEU A 89 -1.30 6.19 6.32
C LEU A 89 -1.65 6.42 4.85
N ALA A 90 -2.82 5.97 4.43
CA ALA A 90 -3.27 6.14 3.03
C ALA A 90 -3.38 7.62 2.68
N VAL A 91 -3.98 8.44 3.54
CA VAL A 91 -4.10 9.88 3.32
C VAL A 91 -2.72 10.53 3.19
N ALA A 92 -1.78 10.17 4.07
CA ALA A 92 -0.42 10.68 4.00
C ALA A 92 0.28 10.27 2.69
N CYS A 93 0.10 9.04 2.23
CA CYS A 93 0.65 8.58 0.96
C CYS A 93 0.05 9.34 -0.22
N ILE A 94 -1.27 9.54 -0.23
CA ILE A 94 -1.96 10.29 -1.28
C ILE A 94 -1.44 11.74 -1.33
N ASN A 95 -1.28 12.36 -0.17
CA ASN A 95 -0.76 13.73 -0.09
C ASN A 95 0.69 13.82 -0.59
N HIS A 96 1.51 12.81 -0.32
CA HIS A 96 2.87 12.76 -0.83
C HIS A 96 2.88 12.71 -2.36
N ALA A 97 2.09 11.82 -2.96
CA ALA A 97 1.97 11.71 -4.41
C ALA A 97 1.46 13.03 -5.03
N ARG A 98 0.45 13.64 -4.39
CA ARG A 98 -0.08 14.93 -4.84
C ARG A 98 1.02 16.00 -4.83
N SER A 99 1.85 16.05 -3.80
CA SER A 99 2.93 17.03 -3.70
C SER A 99 4.00 16.83 -4.77
N HIS A 100 4.07 15.65 -5.37
CA HIS A 100 4.97 15.32 -6.49
C HIS A 100 4.25 15.37 -7.85
N CYS A 101 3.13 16.09 -7.92
CA CYS A 101 2.37 16.30 -9.15
C CYS A 101 1.85 15.01 -9.80
N ALA A 102 1.52 14.01 -9.00
CA ALA A 102 0.94 12.77 -9.50
C ALA A 102 -0.39 13.07 -10.21
N GLU A 103 -0.60 12.43 -11.35
CA GLU A 103 -1.86 12.50 -12.08
C GLU A 103 -2.80 11.34 -11.76
N LEU A 104 -2.25 10.24 -11.24
CA LEU A 104 -3.02 9.06 -10.91
C LEU A 104 -2.29 8.25 -9.83
N ILE A 105 -3.06 7.69 -8.90
CA ILE A 105 -2.58 6.70 -7.95
C ILE A 105 -3.36 5.41 -8.20
N TRP A 106 -2.65 4.29 -8.27
CA TRP A 106 -3.29 2.99 -8.40
C TRP A 106 -2.85 2.05 -7.28
N CYS A 107 -3.66 1.04 -7.04
CA CYS A 107 -3.34 -0.06 -6.14
C CYS A 107 -3.99 -1.34 -6.64
N SER A 108 -3.39 -2.45 -6.28
CA SER A 108 -3.93 -3.79 -6.53
C SER A 108 -4.28 -4.36 -5.17
N VAL A 109 -5.54 -4.57 -4.91
CA VAL A 109 -6.02 -4.91 -3.57
C VAL A 109 -6.82 -6.20 -3.58
N ARG A 110 -6.82 -6.90 -2.45
CA ARG A 110 -7.70 -8.06 -2.28
C ARG A 110 -9.15 -7.59 -2.38
N LEU A 111 -9.96 -8.38 -3.05
CA LEU A 111 -11.35 -8.01 -3.34
C LEU A 111 -12.14 -7.66 -2.08
N GLU A 112 -11.91 -8.38 -0.99
CA GLU A 112 -12.61 -8.16 0.28
C GLU A 112 -12.25 -6.85 0.99
N VAL A 113 -11.13 -6.21 0.63
CA VAL A 113 -10.75 -4.91 1.21
C VAL A 113 -11.04 -3.73 0.28
N ALA A 114 -11.61 -3.97 -0.89
CA ALA A 114 -11.99 -2.91 -1.82
C ALA A 114 -12.88 -1.83 -1.17
N PRO A 115 -13.85 -2.15 -0.29
CA PRO A 115 -14.67 -1.12 0.36
C PRO A 115 -13.85 -0.08 1.14
N PHE A 116 -12.76 -0.49 1.79
CA PHE A 116 -11.86 0.43 2.49
C PHE A 116 -11.28 1.46 1.51
N TYR A 117 -10.78 1.00 0.36
CA TYR A 117 -10.20 1.89 -0.64
C TYR A 117 -11.24 2.76 -1.33
N LYS A 118 -12.46 2.25 -1.51
CA LYS A 118 -13.58 3.08 -2.01
C LYS A 118 -13.85 4.24 -1.06
N SER A 119 -13.78 4.01 0.24
CA SER A 119 -13.99 5.08 1.24
C SER A 119 -12.90 6.15 1.16
N LEU A 120 -11.77 5.85 0.54
CA LEU A 120 -10.66 6.79 0.31
C LEU A 120 -10.71 7.43 -1.08
N GLY A 121 -11.77 7.20 -1.85
CA GLY A 121 -11.94 7.80 -3.17
C GLY A 121 -11.38 6.99 -4.33
N PHE A 122 -10.94 5.76 -4.09
CA PHE A 122 -10.53 4.86 -5.17
C PHE A 122 -11.74 4.22 -5.84
N ALA A 123 -11.63 3.96 -7.14
CA ALA A 123 -12.65 3.27 -7.91
C ALA A 123 -12.05 2.02 -8.54
N GLU A 124 -12.85 0.95 -8.60
CA GLU A 124 -12.45 -0.29 -9.26
C GLU A 124 -12.26 -0.08 -10.75
N THR A 125 -11.25 -0.73 -11.32
CA THR A 125 -10.93 -0.69 -12.74
C THR A 125 -10.73 -2.11 -13.24
N GLY A 126 -11.44 -2.49 -14.30
CA GLY A 126 -11.32 -3.82 -14.90
C GLY A 126 -12.00 -4.90 -14.08
N GLU A 127 -11.66 -6.13 -14.38
CA GLU A 127 -12.24 -7.32 -13.75
C GLU A 127 -11.35 -7.84 -12.63
N PRO A 128 -11.91 -8.52 -11.64
CA PRO A 128 -11.11 -9.22 -10.64
C PRO A 128 -10.17 -10.24 -11.28
N PHE A 129 -9.00 -10.42 -10.69
CA PHE A 129 -7.98 -11.34 -11.18
C PHE A 129 -7.36 -12.13 -10.03
N ALA A 130 -6.69 -13.22 -10.38
CA ALA A 130 -5.94 -14.04 -9.43
C ALA A 130 -4.45 -13.91 -9.71
N LEU A 131 -3.64 -14.00 -8.65
CA LEU A 131 -2.19 -14.12 -8.77
C LEU A 131 -1.85 -15.60 -8.62
N PRO A 132 -1.12 -16.20 -9.58
CA PRO A 132 -0.86 -17.65 -9.55
C PRO A 132 -0.21 -18.15 -8.26
N GLN A 133 0.68 -17.35 -7.68
CA GLN A 133 1.39 -17.70 -6.45
C GLN A 133 0.55 -17.51 -5.18
N TYR A 134 -0.62 -16.87 -5.27
CA TYR A 134 -1.50 -16.57 -4.13
C TYR A 134 -2.95 -16.87 -4.51
N SER A 135 -3.22 -18.13 -4.83
CA SER A 135 -4.51 -18.56 -5.40
C SER A 135 -5.70 -18.46 -4.45
N ASP A 136 -5.45 -18.22 -3.16
CA ASP A 136 -6.52 -18.14 -2.15
C ASP A 136 -7.27 -16.80 -2.19
N HIS A 137 -6.76 -15.82 -2.93
CA HIS A 137 -7.33 -14.48 -2.98
C HIS A 137 -7.57 -14.03 -4.42
N ARG A 138 -8.62 -13.24 -4.58
CA ARG A 138 -8.84 -12.49 -5.80
C ARG A 138 -8.53 -11.03 -5.54
N TYR A 139 -8.08 -10.34 -6.57
CA TYR A 139 -7.62 -8.96 -6.53
C TYR A 139 -8.38 -8.11 -7.51
N ILE A 140 -8.41 -6.81 -7.25
CA ILE A 140 -8.98 -5.82 -8.16
C ILE A 140 -8.04 -4.62 -8.23
N LEU A 141 -7.88 -4.09 -9.43
CA LEU A 141 -7.14 -2.85 -9.64
C LEU A 141 -8.04 -1.68 -9.28
N MET A 142 -7.51 -0.73 -8.52
CA MET A 142 -8.24 0.47 -8.14
C MET A 142 -7.41 1.70 -8.43
N THR A 143 -8.07 2.77 -8.80
CA THR A 143 -7.41 4.03 -9.17
C THR A 143 -8.07 5.22 -8.50
N ARG A 144 -7.28 6.27 -8.29
CA ARG A 144 -7.72 7.54 -7.74
C ARG A 144 -6.90 8.67 -8.33
N VAL A 145 -7.58 9.74 -8.73
CA VAL A 145 -6.92 11.00 -9.05
C VAL A 145 -6.61 11.72 -7.73
N PRO A 146 -5.35 12.10 -7.49
CA PRO A 146 -4.99 12.74 -6.22
C PRO A 146 -5.66 14.08 -5.98
#